data_2fa5772892253e8fec2cd7e697930d72
#
_entry.id   2fa5772892253e8fec2cd7e697930d72
#
_cell.length_a   1.000
_cell.length_b   1.000
_cell.length_c   1.000
_cell.angle_alpha   90.00
_cell.angle_beta   90.00
_cell.angle_gamma   90.00
#
_symmetry.space_group_name_H-M   'P 1'
#
loop_
_entity.id
_entity.type
_entity.pdbx_description
1 polymer ?
#
loop_
_entity_poly.entity_id
_entity_poly.type
_entity_poly.pdbx_seq_one_letter_code
_entity_poly.pdbx_strand_id
1 'polypeptide(L)'
;SLIVEPKTVFYNLMNKGKLPLPGEDMETVMFEMLIEHMESKGRMRYEISNFARPDYESIHNLLYWENETYAGIGAGAHGYVSGNRYSNIGPIKRYMEQVGNGIRPIQQSHIVTPVEAMEEEMFLGLRKTDGISTALFHEKFGQSLTSVYGETIQALIDKELIEVNGDRV
;
A
#
# COMPACT_ATOMS: atom_id res chain seq x y z
N SER A 1 -8.50 -2.84 12.36
CA SER A 1 -7.43 -2.77 13.36
C SER A 1 -7.18 -1.33 13.81
N LEU A 2 -6.80 -1.14 15.08
CA LEU A 2 -6.44 0.16 15.62
C LEU A 2 -4.93 0.39 15.44
N ILE A 3 -4.57 1.41 14.67
CA ILE A 3 -3.18 1.86 14.59
C ILE A 3 -2.99 2.98 15.60
N VAL A 4 -2.07 2.81 16.54
CA VAL A 4 -1.76 3.80 17.57
C VAL A 4 -0.63 4.70 17.08
N GLU A 5 -1.00 5.85 16.52
CA GLU A 5 -0.07 6.80 15.93
C GLU A 5 0.76 7.54 16.99
N PRO A 6 2.09 7.73 16.76
CA PRO A 6 2.94 8.56 17.60
C PRO A 6 2.37 9.98 17.81
N LYS A 7 2.64 10.57 18.97
CA LYS A 7 2.19 11.92 19.36
C LYS A 7 0.68 12.06 19.59
N THR A 8 -0.08 10.95 19.66
CA THR A 8 -1.50 10.95 20.03
C THR A 8 -1.71 10.66 21.52
N VAL A 9 -2.91 10.94 22.01
CA VAL A 9 -3.29 10.58 23.39
C VAL A 9 -3.23 9.07 23.59
N PHE A 10 -3.68 8.27 22.63
CA PHE A 10 -3.63 6.80 22.69
C PHE A 10 -2.20 6.29 22.76
N TYR A 11 -1.28 6.86 21.99
CA TYR A 11 0.14 6.51 22.07
C TYR A 11 0.72 6.73 23.48
N ASN A 12 0.37 7.87 24.11
CA ASN A 12 0.82 8.17 25.46
C ASN A 12 0.18 7.22 26.50
N LEU A 13 -1.08 6.81 26.31
CA LEU A 13 -1.74 5.84 27.16
C LEU A 13 -1.15 4.44 27.01
N MET A 14 -0.85 4.03 25.78
CA MET A 14 -0.20 2.75 25.47
C MET A 14 1.17 2.67 26.15
N ASN A 15 2.01 3.69 26.00
CA ASN A 15 3.34 3.74 26.65
C ASN A 15 3.29 3.75 28.18
N LYS A 16 2.17 4.15 28.77
CA LYS A 16 1.93 4.12 30.22
C LYS A 16 1.25 2.82 30.68
N GLY A 17 1.03 1.86 29.79
CA GLY A 17 0.30 0.62 30.10
C GLY A 17 -1.17 0.83 30.47
N LYS A 18 -1.76 1.97 30.06
CA LYS A 18 -3.15 2.35 30.38
C LYS A 18 -4.13 2.19 29.21
N LEU A 19 -3.66 1.66 28.08
CA LEU A 19 -4.49 1.35 26.92
C LEU A 19 -4.54 -0.18 26.77
N PRO A 20 -5.64 -0.85 27.14
CA PRO A 20 -5.79 -2.27 26.92
C PRO A 20 -6.00 -2.53 25.43
N LEU A 21 -4.98 -3.02 24.74
CA LEU A 21 -5.07 -3.48 23.37
C LEU A 21 -5.27 -5.00 23.37
N PRO A 22 -5.99 -5.56 22.39
CA PRO A 22 -6.02 -7.01 22.18
C PRO A 22 -4.60 -7.51 21.87
N GLY A 23 -4.30 -8.75 22.25
CA GLY A 23 -3.08 -9.42 21.82
C GLY A 23 -3.16 -9.83 20.34
N GLU A 24 -2.02 -10.14 19.73
CA GLU A 24 -1.90 -10.50 18.30
C GLU A 24 -2.84 -11.66 17.91
N ASP A 25 -2.95 -12.71 18.74
CA ASP A 25 -3.86 -13.83 18.49
C ASP A 25 -5.32 -13.38 18.40
N MET A 26 -5.72 -12.46 19.29
CA MET A 26 -7.09 -11.92 19.29
C MET A 26 -7.33 -11.03 18.06
N GLU A 27 -6.35 -10.23 17.66
CA GLU A 27 -6.44 -9.41 16.43
C GLU A 27 -6.59 -10.31 15.21
N THR A 28 -5.86 -11.42 15.15
CA THR A 28 -5.98 -12.41 14.06
C THR A 28 -7.39 -12.99 14.00
N VAL A 29 -7.91 -13.49 15.12
CA VAL A 29 -9.27 -14.04 15.19
C VAL A 29 -10.32 -12.99 14.80
N MET A 30 -10.19 -11.75 15.28
CA MET A 30 -11.10 -10.66 14.90
C MET A 30 -11.04 -10.36 13.39
N PHE A 31 -9.87 -10.44 12.79
CA PHE A 31 -9.69 -10.20 11.35
C PHE A 31 -10.31 -11.34 10.52
N GLU A 32 -10.11 -12.59 10.92
CA GLU A 32 -10.73 -13.76 10.27
C GLU A 32 -12.26 -13.67 10.33
N MET A 33 -12.81 -13.38 11.50
CA MET A 33 -14.26 -13.15 11.68
C MET A 33 -14.79 -12.02 10.79
N LEU A 34 -14.01 -10.95 10.62
CA LEU A 34 -14.36 -9.84 9.72
C LEU A 34 -14.41 -10.32 8.27
N ILE A 35 -13.40 -11.07 7.82
CA ILE A 35 -13.37 -11.64 6.46
C ILE A 35 -14.62 -12.48 6.23
N GLU A 36 -14.87 -13.48 7.06
CA GLU A 36 -16.04 -14.37 6.94
C GLU A 36 -17.36 -13.59 6.90
N HIS A 37 -17.50 -12.62 7.80
CA HIS A 37 -18.72 -11.80 7.85
C HIS A 37 -18.92 -10.99 6.56
N MET A 38 -17.87 -10.34 6.06
CA MET A 38 -17.96 -9.51 4.85
C MET A 38 -18.24 -10.34 3.62
N GLU A 39 -17.59 -11.48 3.48
CA GLU A 39 -17.81 -12.42 2.37
C GLU A 39 -19.22 -13.00 2.39
N SER A 40 -19.77 -13.33 3.58
CA SER A 40 -21.17 -13.76 3.73
C SER A 40 -22.19 -12.69 3.27
N LYS A 41 -21.75 -11.44 3.15
CA LYS A 41 -22.56 -10.30 2.63
C LYS A 41 -22.22 -9.95 1.18
N GLY A 42 -21.44 -10.80 0.49
CA GLY A 42 -21.03 -10.58 -0.91
C GLY A 42 -20.04 -9.42 -1.06
N ARG A 43 -19.28 -9.13 -0.02
CA ARG A 43 -18.16 -8.18 -0.08
C ARG A 43 -16.86 -8.94 0.08
N MET A 44 -16.18 -9.16 -1.04
CA MET A 44 -14.92 -9.87 -1.06
C MET A 44 -13.77 -8.95 -0.64
N ARG A 45 -12.81 -9.50 0.06
CA ARG A 45 -11.55 -8.80 0.30
C ARG A 45 -10.79 -8.71 -1.02
N TYR A 46 -10.37 -7.51 -1.43
CA TYR A 46 -9.60 -7.31 -2.66
C TYR A 46 -8.16 -6.80 -2.38
N GLU A 47 -7.90 -6.35 -1.17
CA GLU A 47 -6.58 -6.00 -0.66
C GLU A 47 -6.53 -6.17 0.87
N ILE A 48 -5.41 -5.84 1.53
CA ILE A 48 -5.16 -6.14 2.94
C ILE A 48 -6.32 -5.75 3.87
N SER A 49 -6.90 -4.56 3.69
CA SER A 49 -7.82 -3.98 4.68
C SER A 49 -9.21 -3.66 4.13
N ASN A 50 -9.41 -3.75 2.83
CA ASN A 50 -10.64 -3.29 2.19
C ASN A 50 -11.42 -4.42 1.51
N PHE A 51 -12.73 -4.27 1.56
CA PHE A 51 -13.72 -5.20 1.03
C PHE A 51 -14.66 -4.47 0.08
N ALA A 52 -15.03 -5.10 -1.01
CA ALA A 52 -15.99 -4.54 -1.97
C ALA A 52 -16.89 -5.65 -2.53
N ARG A 53 -18.02 -5.27 -3.12
CA ARG A 53 -18.69 -6.15 -4.07
C ARG A 53 -17.84 -6.24 -5.33
N PRO A 54 -17.87 -7.37 -6.07
CA PRO A 54 -17.20 -7.45 -7.36
C PRO A 54 -17.55 -6.24 -8.24
N ASP A 55 -16.56 -5.66 -8.90
CA ASP A 55 -16.63 -4.47 -9.74
C ASP A 55 -16.91 -3.14 -9.00
N TYR A 56 -16.82 -3.13 -7.66
CA TYR A 56 -16.97 -1.93 -6.82
C TYR A 56 -15.74 -1.67 -5.95
N GLU A 57 -14.61 -2.25 -6.29
CA GLU A 57 -13.31 -1.99 -5.66
C GLU A 57 -12.93 -0.51 -5.81
N SER A 58 -12.25 0.03 -4.82
CA SER A 58 -11.77 1.41 -4.91
C SER A 58 -10.66 1.52 -5.97
N ILE A 59 -10.98 2.09 -7.13
CA ILE A 59 -10.01 2.37 -8.19
C ILE A 59 -8.84 3.19 -7.63
N HIS A 60 -9.13 4.14 -6.75
CA HIS A 60 -8.10 4.97 -6.12
C HIS A 60 -7.10 4.14 -5.29
N ASN A 61 -7.58 3.16 -4.53
CA ASN A 61 -6.70 2.27 -3.76
C ASN A 61 -5.90 1.36 -4.69
N LEU A 62 -6.56 0.80 -5.71
CA LEU A 62 -5.91 -0.07 -6.68
C LEU A 62 -4.76 0.62 -7.42
N LEU A 63 -4.92 1.91 -7.79
CA LEU A 63 -3.84 2.69 -8.39
C LEU A 63 -2.56 2.71 -7.55
N TYR A 64 -2.69 2.75 -6.22
CA TYR A 64 -1.52 2.67 -5.33
C TYR A 64 -0.91 1.26 -5.32
N TRP A 65 -1.75 0.24 -5.23
CA TRP A 65 -1.28 -1.15 -5.15
C TRP A 65 -0.73 -1.67 -6.49
N GLU A 66 -1.11 -1.05 -7.59
CA GLU A 66 -0.60 -1.30 -8.94
C GLU A 66 0.61 -0.43 -9.30
N ASN A 67 1.10 0.34 -8.33
CA ASN A 67 2.22 1.26 -8.50
C ASN A 67 2.05 2.21 -9.71
N GLU A 68 0.80 2.65 -9.94
CA GLU A 68 0.45 3.54 -11.03
C GLU A 68 0.71 5.01 -10.66
N THR A 69 0.70 5.86 -11.69
CA THR A 69 0.93 7.29 -11.51
C THR A 69 -0.28 7.98 -10.90
N TYR A 70 -0.05 8.89 -9.96
CA TYR A 70 -1.08 9.73 -9.35
C TYR A 70 -0.55 11.10 -8.97
N ALA A 71 -1.40 12.11 -9.02
CA ALA A 71 -1.07 13.48 -8.62
C ALA A 71 -1.49 13.74 -7.17
N GLY A 72 -0.54 14.18 -6.34
CA GLY A 72 -0.81 14.66 -4.98
C GLY A 72 -1.19 16.13 -4.98
N ILE A 73 -2.46 16.44 -4.67
CA ILE A 73 -2.98 17.81 -4.60
C ILE A 73 -3.37 18.12 -3.16
N GLY A 74 -2.90 19.24 -2.63
CA GLY A 74 -3.16 19.69 -1.27
C GLY A 74 -1.95 19.65 -0.36
N ALA A 75 -2.09 20.27 0.81
CA ALA A 75 -1.04 20.32 1.83
C ALA A 75 -0.75 18.91 2.37
N GLY A 76 0.53 18.54 2.40
CA GLY A 76 0.98 17.22 2.85
C GLY A 76 0.66 16.06 1.90
N ALA A 77 0.06 16.34 0.75
CA ALA A 77 -0.26 15.27 -0.21
C ALA A 77 1.02 14.72 -0.87
N HIS A 78 0.99 13.44 -1.16
CA HIS A 78 2.04 12.75 -1.89
C HIS A 78 1.60 12.49 -3.33
N GLY A 79 2.53 12.44 -4.27
CA GLY A 79 2.28 12.12 -5.66
C GLY A 79 3.40 11.28 -6.26
N TYR A 80 3.06 10.55 -7.32
CA TYR A 80 3.99 9.78 -8.14
C TYR A 80 3.70 10.06 -9.62
N VAL A 81 4.55 10.84 -10.27
CA VAL A 81 4.35 11.26 -11.67
C VAL A 81 5.67 11.19 -12.42
N SER A 82 5.66 10.56 -13.59
CA SER A 82 6.84 10.45 -14.47
C SER A 82 8.09 9.93 -13.75
N GLY A 83 7.93 8.88 -12.94
CA GLY A 83 9.03 8.28 -12.19
C GLY A 83 9.54 9.11 -11.01
N ASN A 84 8.84 10.18 -10.64
CA ASN A 84 9.22 11.04 -9.53
C ASN A 84 8.17 10.98 -8.42
N ARG A 85 8.58 10.55 -7.23
CA ARG A 85 7.77 10.64 -6.01
C ARG A 85 8.02 11.99 -5.36
N TYR A 86 6.95 12.67 -4.97
CA TYR A 86 7.05 13.94 -4.28
C TYR A 86 6.05 14.03 -3.13
N SER A 87 6.35 14.91 -2.19
CA SER A 87 5.41 15.32 -1.15
C SER A 87 5.30 16.83 -1.11
N ASN A 88 4.09 17.31 -0.90
CA ASN A 88 3.82 18.72 -0.71
C ASN A 88 4.10 19.16 0.73
N ILE A 89 4.32 20.45 0.91
CA ILE A 89 4.49 21.08 2.23
C ILE A 89 3.26 20.78 3.09
N GLY A 90 3.47 20.21 4.29
CA GLY A 90 2.40 19.81 5.20
C GLY A 90 1.62 20.96 5.83
N PRO A 91 2.26 22.00 6.41
CA PRO A 91 1.56 23.12 7.05
C PRO A 91 0.73 23.93 6.03
N ILE A 92 -0.59 23.99 6.22
CA ILE A 92 -1.54 24.63 5.29
C ILE A 92 -1.15 26.06 4.96
N LYS A 93 -0.74 26.86 5.93
CA LYS A 93 -0.33 28.25 5.68
C LYS A 93 0.82 28.35 4.70
N ARG A 94 1.86 27.53 4.87
CA ARG A 94 3.02 27.49 3.96
C ARG A 94 2.65 26.97 2.59
N TYR A 95 1.79 25.95 2.53
CA TYR A 95 1.27 25.44 1.27
C TYR A 95 0.54 26.53 0.48
N MET A 96 -0.39 27.24 1.12
CA MET A 96 -1.15 28.34 0.51
C MET A 96 -0.23 29.50 0.07
N GLU A 97 0.76 29.83 0.86
CA GLU A 97 1.74 30.89 0.55
C GLU A 97 2.54 30.56 -0.72
N GLN A 98 3.03 29.31 -0.85
CA GLN A 98 3.75 28.87 -2.05
C GLN A 98 2.84 28.92 -3.28
N VAL A 99 1.64 28.34 -3.17
CA VAL A 99 0.67 28.33 -4.29
C VAL A 99 0.25 29.76 -4.67
N GLY A 100 0.01 30.62 -3.69
CA GLY A 100 -0.31 32.04 -3.93
C GLY A 100 0.79 32.82 -4.65
N ASN A 101 2.04 32.40 -4.48
CA ASN A 101 3.22 32.95 -5.17
C ASN A 101 3.51 32.25 -6.52
N GLY A 102 2.65 31.33 -6.99
CA GLY A 102 2.85 30.59 -8.22
C GLY A 102 3.95 29.53 -8.14
N ILE A 103 4.40 29.17 -6.93
CA ILE A 103 5.46 28.19 -6.70
C ILE A 103 4.83 26.81 -6.41
N ARG A 104 5.38 25.76 -7.01
CA ARG A 104 4.97 24.39 -6.64
C ARG A 104 5.33 24.10 -5.19
N PRO A 105 4.38 23.73 -4.33
CA PRO A 105 4.59 23.57 -2.90
C PRO A 105 5.25 22.24 -2.53
N ILE A 106 6.24 21.81 -3.31
CA ILE A 106 6.95 20.55 -3.10
C ILE A 106 7.93 20.70 -1.94
N GLN A 107 7.83 19.82 -0.96
CA GLN A 107 8.75 19.75 0.18
C GLN A 107 9.89 18.76 -0.09
N GLN A 108 9.58 17.61 -0.68
CA GLN A 108 10.54 16.55 -1.00
C GLN A 108 10.23 15.98 -2.36
N SER A 109 11.26 15.52 -3.05
CA SER A 109 11.15 14.88 -4.37
C SER A 109 12.25 13.85 -4.50
N HIS A 110 11.91 12.69 -5.06
CA HIS A 110 12.81 11.56 -5.28
C HIS A 110 12.53 10.93 -6.65
N ILE A 111 13.57 10.78 -7.45
CA ILE A 111 13.49 10.06 -8.72
C ILE A 111 13.64 8.58 -8.39
N VAL A 112 12.60 7.82 -8.67
CA VAL A 112 12.55 6.37 -8.43
C VAL A 112 13.44 5.68 -9.47
N THR A 113 14.41 4.93 -9.02
CA THR A 113 15.28 4.13 -9.90
C THR A 113 14.53 2.90 -10.42
N PRO A 114 14.97 2.28 -11.52
CA PRO A 114 14.35 1.05 -12.02
C PRO A 114 14.32 -0.09 -10.98
N VAL A 115 15.34 -0.20 -10.14
CA VAL A 115 15.39 -1.21 -9.07
C VAL A 115 14.34 -0.92 -8.01
N GLU A 116 14.28 0.31 -7.51
CA GLU A 116 13.25 0.74 -6.56
C GLU A 116 11.83 0.53 -7.12
N ALA A 117 11.61 0.83 -8.40
CA ALA A 117 10.31 0.63 -9.03
C ALA A 117 9.89 -0.85 -9.06
N MET A 118 10.82 -1.78 -9.30
CA MET A 118 10.56 -3.22 -9.22
C MET A 118 10.30 -3.69 -7.78
N GLU A 119 11.06 -3.18 -6.79
CA GLU A 119 10.84 -3.47 -5.38
C GLU A 119 9.48 -2.95 -4.90
N GLU A 120 9.11 -1.73 -5.30
CA GLU A 120 7.80 -1.14 -5.02
C GLU A 120 6.65 -1.94 -5.64
N GLU A 121 6.80 -2.41 -6.89
CA GLU A 121 5.81 -3.26 -7.55
C GLU A 121 5.54 -4.53 -6.75
N MET A 122 6.60 -5.17 -6.23
CA MET A 122 6.46 -6.33 -5.35
C MET A 122 5.79 -5.97 -4.03
N PHE A 123 6.30 -4.97 -3.35
CA PHE A 123 5.80 -4.56 -2.03
C PHE A 123 4.33 -4.08 -2.07
N LEU A 124 3.96 -3.35 -3.11
CA LEU A 124 2.59 -2.83 -3.27
C LEU A 124 1.65 -3.90 -3.84
N GLY A 125 2.09 -4.63 -4.85
CA GLY A 125 1.28 -5.64 -5.53
C GLY A 125 0.88 -6.81 -4.64
N LEU A 126 1.77 -7.28 -3.76
CA LEU A 126 1.46 -8.32 -2.77
C LEU A 126 0.46 -7.90 -1.68
N ARG A 127 0.02 -6.65 -1.66
CA ARG A 127 -1.08 -6.19 -0.82
C ARG A 127 -2.45 -6.55 -1.39
N LYS A 128 -2.54 -6.81 -2.68
CA LYS A 128 -3.77 -7.28 -3.34
C LYS A 128 -3.96 -8.77 -3.08
N THR A 129 -5.21 -9.19 -2.99
CA THR A 129 -5.53 -10.62 -2.84
C THR A 129 -5.26 -11.43 -4.10
N ASP A 130 -5.29 -10.79 -5.26
CA ASP A 130 -4.95 -11.40 -6.54
C ASP A 130 -3.46 -11.30 -6.88
N GLY A 131 -2.67 -10.64 -6.03
CA GLY A 131 -1.21 -10.55 -6.14
C GLY A 131 -0.70 -9.80 -7.37
N ILE A 132 0.46 -10.21 -7.87
CA ILE A 132 1.20 -9.56 -8.95
C ILE A 132 1.14 -10.43 -10.20
N SER A 133 0.79 -9.84 -11.36
CA SER A 133 0.88 -10.52 -12.65
C SER A 133 2.32 -10.54 -13.15
N THR A 134 2.83 -11.73 -13.43
CA THR A 134 4.17 -11.90 -14.01
C THR A 134 4.26 -11.31 -15.41
N ALA A 135 3.15 -11.35 -16.15
CA ALA A 135 3.06 -10.76 -17.49
C ALA A 135 3.15 -9.23 -17.44
N LEU A 136 2.38 -8.58 -16.55
CA LEU A 136 2.42 -7.13 -16.36
C LEU A 136 3.77 -6.66 -15.80
N PHE A 137 4.39 -7.43 -14.91
CA PHE A 137 5.74 -7.14 -14.43
C PHE A 137 6.74 -7.13 -15.59
N HIS A 138 6.67 -8.14 -16.45
CA HIS A 138 7.53 -8.19 -17.64
C HIS A 138 7.27 -7.02 -18.60
N GLU A 139 6.02 -6.64 -18.84
CA GLU A 139 5.65 -5.50 -19.66
C GLU A 139 6.21 -4.19 -19.11
N LYS A 140 6.08 -3.96 -17.78
CA LYS A 140 6.57 -2.73 -17.13
C LYS A 140 8.09 -2.62 -17.13
N PHE A 141 8.80 -3.71 -16.87
CA PHE A 141 10.24 -3.67 -16.58
C PHE A 141 11.15 -4.33 -17.61
N GLY A 142 10.60 -5.03 -18.61
CA GLY A 142 11.36 -5.75 -19.62
C GLY A 142 12.12 -6.98 -19.10
N GLN A 143 11.90 -7.36 -17.84
CA GLN A 143 12.53 -8.50 -17.17
C GLN A 143 11.46 -9.42 -16.60
N SER A 144 11.70 -10.74 -16.57
CA SER A 144 10.76 -11.64 -15.93
C SER A 144 10.86 -11.53 -14.40
N LEU A 145 9.69 -11.57 -13.74
CA LEU A 145 9.63 -11.57 -12.28
C LEU A 145 10.50 -12.68 -11.67
N THR A 146 10.51 -13.85 -12.29
CA THR A 146 11.31 -15.01 -11.86
C THR A 146 12.81 -14.77 -12.00
N SER A 147 13.25 -14.02 -13.03
CA SER A 147 14.69 -13.72 -13.19
C SER A 147 15.21 -12.76 -12.13
N VAL A 148 14.35 -11.89 -11.59
CA VAL A 148 14.72 -10.88 -10.60
C VAL A 148 14.51 -11.39 -9.17
N TYR A 149 13.37 -12.03 -8.90
CA TYR A 149 12.94 -12.40 -7.55
C TYR A 149 12.68 -13.91 -7.36
N GLY A 150 13.04 -14.76 -8.31
CA GLY A 150 12.72 -16.18 -8.29
C GLY A 150 13.16 -16.91 -7.02
N GLU A 151 14.38 -16.68 -6.54
CA GLU A 151 14.89 -17.28 -5.31
C GLU A 151 14.09 -16.84 -4.07
N THR A 152 13.77 -15.54 -4.00
CA THR A 152 12.97 -14.97 -2.89
C THR A 152 11.54 -15.53 -2.91
N ILE A 153 10.91 -15.57 -4.08
CA ILE A 153 9.57 -16.13 -4.27
C ILE A 153 9.56 -17.59 -3.84
N GLN A 154 10.52 -18.40 -4.30
CA GLN A 154 10.59 -19.80 -3.91
C GLN A 154 10.76 -19.98 -2.40
N ALA A 155 11.63 -19.19 -1.77
CA ALA A 155 11.82 -19.23 -0.33
C ALA A 155 10.56 -18.83 0.48
N LEU A 156 9.70 -17.98 -0.09
CA LEU A 156 8.41 -17.61 0.52
C LEU A 156 7.34 -18.68 0.30
N ILE A 157 7.33 -19.34 -0.86
CA ILE A 157 6.47 -20.50 -1.14
C ILE A 157 6.81 -21.65 -0.19
N ASP A 158 8.09 -21.97 -0.02
CA ASP A 158 8.56 -23.04 0.87
C ASP A 158 8.17 -22.80 2.35
N LYS A 159 7.90 -21.55 2.71
CA LYS A 159 7.39 -21.13 4.03
C LYS A 159 5.86 -20.99 4.08
N GLU A 160 5.16 -21.32 3.02
CA GLU A 160 3.69 -21.17 2.90
C GLU A 160 3.19 -19.73 3.12
N LEU A 161 4.02 -18.73 2.78
CA LEU A 161 3.67 -17.31 2.93
C LEU A 161 3.04 -16.69 1.69
N ILE A 162 3.33 -17.25 0.52
CA ILE A 162 2.73 -16.87 -0.77
C ILE A 162 2.49 -18.12 -1.60
N GLU A 163 1.64 -18.00 -2.60
CA GLU A 163 1.37 -19.04 -3.59
C GLU A 163 1.50 -18.49 -5.02
N VAL A 164 1.68 -19.40 -5.98
CA VAL A 164 1.66 -19.06 -7.40
C VAL A 164 0.41 -19.67 -8.01
N ASN A 165 -0.42 -18.84 -8.60
CA ASN A 165 -1.66 -19.26 -9.27
C ASN A 165 -1.69 -18.74 -10.71
N GLY A 166 -1.35 -19.60 -11.67
CA GLY A 166 -1.22 -19.22 -13.07
C GLY A 166 -0.10 -18.21 -13.29
N ASP A 167 -0.45 -17.01 -13.74
CA ASP A 167 0.47 -15.87 -13.95
C ASP A 167 0.57 -14.94 -12.74
N ARG A 168 0.00 -15.31 -11.61
CA ARG A 168 -0.05 -14.51 -10.37
C ARG A 168 0.83 -15.09 -9.27
N VAL A 169 1.46 -14.17 -8.52
CA VAL A 169 2.24 -14.49 -7.31
C VAL A 169 1.65 -13.73 -6.15
#